data_58f1ba762fe2553a7d442cc180f9f322
#
_entry.id   58f1ba762fe2553a7d442cc180f9f322
#
_cell.length_a   1.000
_cell.length_b   1.000
_cell.length_c   1.000
_cell.angle_alpha   90.00
_cell.angle_beta   90.00
_cell.angle_gamma   90.00
#
_symmetry.space_group_name_H-M   'P 1'
#
loop_
_entity.id
_entity.type
_entity.pdbx_description
1 polymer ?
#
loop_
_entity_poly.entity_id
_entity_poly.type
_entity_poly.pdbx_seq_one_letter_code
_entity_poly.pdbx_strand_id
1 'polypeptide(L)'
;MVRIALAQIAPRLGALDDNLARHRELIEEARAGGADLVVFPELGLTGYQLQDLAAEVAMRLDDPRLTTLAAATDALSVVVSFVEESDDHRRFIAAALLEDGEVRHVHRKLFLPTYGLFDERRFFAAGDVLRATPSRLGAGLGIAVCEDFWHLGVPQLLALDGAQVLVNVSSSPGRDLAATHEVGLGTASSWRNLMRAYAQLTTSFVVFCNRVGVDESVTFWGGSEVIGPSGQAILSAPLFDEGLFTVDVSLDEVRRERISLPLLRDERLEWQLRELGRVVLERAGMSLDSTAEWGAPPGFDVAPDAPDDRRSRPPAAPDGVPTDTSNGDPSAPIPMRRRRS
;
A
#
# COMPACT_ATOMS: atom_id res chain seq x y z
N MET A 1 15.55 -14.24 10.33
CA MET A 1 15.20 -12.91 10.85
C MET A 1 15.67 -11.89 9.83
N VAL A 2 14.89 -10.84 9.61
CA VAL A 2 15.24 -9.71 8.74
C VAL A 2 15.12 -8.45 9.57
N ARG A 3 16.15 -7.62 9.60
CA ARG A 3 16.14 -6.32 10.27
C ARG A 3 15.76 -5.22 9.28
N ILE A 4 14.63 -4.58 9.53
CA ILE A 4 14.10 -3.48 8.73
C ILE A 4 14.40 -2.16 9.42
N ALA A 5 14.91 -1.18 8.68
CA ALA A 5 15.15 0.18 9.11
C ALA A 5 14.28 1.16 8.33
N LEU A 6 13.56 2.03 9.04
CA LEU A 6 12.77 3.12 8.48
C LEU A 6 13.53 4.43 8.65
N ALA A 7 13.97 5.01 7.55
CA ALA A 7 14.66 6.30 7.53
C ALA A 7 13.62 7.44 7.46
N GLN A 8 13.03 7.78 8.59
CA GLN A 8 12.06 8.88 8.69
C GLN A 8 12.82 10.21 8.72
N ILE A 9 12.90 10.87 7.56
CA ILE A 9 13.73 12.06 7.35
C ILE A 9 12.92 13.27 6.89
N ALA A 10 13.52 14.47 7.02
CA ALA A 10 13.05 15.74 6.44
C ALA A 10 13.94 16.12 5.24
N PRO A 11 13.65 15.63 4.02
CA PRO A 11 14.44 15.99 2.85
C PRO A 11 14.37 17.49 2.59
N ARG A 12 15.50 18.08 2.18
CA ARG A 12 15.56 19.49 1.78
C ARG A 12 15.03 19.64 0.34
N LEU A 13 14.07 20.53 0.16
CA LEU A 13 13.43 20.78 -1.12
C LEU A 13 14.45 21.21 -2.19
N GLY A 14 14.57 20.47 -3.29
CA GLY A 14 15.48 20.73 -4.40
C GLY A 14 16.97 20.54 -4.12
N ALA A 15 17.37 20.24 -2.89
CA ALA A 15 18.78 20.11 -2.50
C ALA A 15 19.31 18.68 -2.69
N LEU A 16 19.39 18.23 -3.94
CA LEU A 16 19.69 16.83 -4.29
C LEU A 16 21.00 16.33 -3.67
N ASP A 17 22.08 17.11 -3.72
CA ASP A 17 23.40 16.69 -3.21
C ASP A 17 23.38 16.54 -1.68
N ASP A 18 22.73 17.46 -0.95
CA ASP A 18 22.56 17.39 0.51
C ASP A 18 21.75 16.14 0.90
N ASN A 19 20.65 15.89 0.18
CA ASN A 19 19.79 14.74 0.43
C ASN A 19 20.52 13.43 0.11
N LEU A 20 21.31 13.36 -0.97
CA LEU A 20 22.17 12.21 -1.30
C LEU A 20 23.20 11.94 -0.20
N ALA A 21 23.85 12.99 0.32
CA ALA A 21 24.79 12.86 1.42
C ALA A 21 24.09 12.27 2.66
N ARG A 22 22.91 12.79 2.99
CA ARG A 22 22.10 12.29 4.13
C ARG A 22 21.66 10.84 3.94
N HIS A 23 21.27 10.44 2.73
CA HIS A 23 20.95 9.04 2.43
C HIS A 23 22.15 8.12 2.65
N ARG A 24 23.34 8.52 2.20
CA ARG A 24 24.58 7.74 2.41
C ARG A 24 24.91 7.58 3.88
N GLU A 25 24.83 8.64 4.67
CA GLU A 25 25.03 8.58 6.12
C GLU A 25 24.09 7.55 6.78
N LEU A 26 22.80 7.61 6.47
CA LEU A 26 21.80 6.72 7.06
C LEU A 26 21.92 5.28 6.56
N ILE A 27 22.35 5.07 5.31
CA ILE A 27 22.67 3.72 4.79
C ILE A 27 23.85 3.13 5.58
N GLU A 28 24.90 3.90 5.84
CA GLU A 28 26.05 3.44 6.65
C GLU A 28 25.64 3.19 8.11
N GLU A 29 24.82 4.06 8.71
CA GLU A 29 24.28 3.86 10.06
C GLU A 29 23.43 2.59 10.14
N ALA A 30 22.54 2.36 9.19
CA ALA A 30 21.71 1.17 9.11
C ALA A 30 22.56 -0.10 8.95
N ARG A 31 23.58 -0.04 8.07
CA ARG A 31 24.52 -1.14 7.87
C ARG A 31 25.28 -1.46 9.16
N ALA A 32 25.79 -0.45 9.84
CA ALA A 32 26.48 -0.62 11.13
C ALA A 32 25.55 -1.20 12.19
N GLY A 33 24.25 -0.88 12.13
CA GLY A 33 23.19 -1.45 12.95
C GLY A 33 22.74 -2.86 12.55
N GLY A 34 23.33 -3.43 11.47
CA GLY A 34 22.99 -4.77 10.96
C GLY A 34 21.63 -4.85 10.29
N ALA A 35 21.14 -3.77 9.66
CA ALA A 35 19.93 -3.79 8.87
C ALA A 35 20.10 -4.61 7.60
N ASP A 36 19.03 -5.32 7.21
CA ASP A 36 18.93 -6.04 5.94
C ASP A 36 18.16 -5.23 4.90
N LEU A 37 17.24 -4.35 5.33
CA LEU A 37 16.45 -3.46 4.49
C LEU A 37 16.41 -2.06 5.11
N VAL A 38 16.68 -1.05 4.28
CA VAL A 38 16.43 0.37 4.63
C VAL A 38 15.40 0.95 3.68
N VAL A 39 14.41 1.66 4.21
CA VAL A 39 13.36 2.31 3.43
C VAL A 39 13.38 3.81 3.69
N PHE A 40 13.52 4.60 2.63
CA PHE A 40 13.41 6.05 2.64
C PHE A 40 12.02 6.50 2.18
N PRO A 41 11.57 7.69 2.55
CA PRO A 41 10.26 8.19 2.18
C PRO A 41 10.17 8.61 0.71
N GLU A 42 8.94 8.85 0.23
CA GLU A 42 8.66 9.39 -1.11
C GLU A 42 9.43 10.69 -1.35
N LEU A 43 10.03 10.78 -2.55
CA LEU A 43 10.87 11.90 -2.97
C LEU A 43 11.93 12.27 -1.92
N GLY A 44 12.45 11.28 -1.21
CA GLY A 44 13.48 11.45 -0.20
C GLY A 44 14.75 12.11 -0.73
N LEU A 45 15.08 11.90 -2.00
CA LEU A 45 16.26 12.51 -2.65
C LEU A 45 16.03 13.95 -3.10
N THR A 46 14.77 14.39 -3.27
CA THR A 46 14.48 15.67 -3.93
C THR A 46 13.65 16.65 -3.12
N GLY A 47 12.92 16.15 -2.08
CA GLY A 47 11.82 16.89 -1.45
C GLY A 47 10.55 16.78 -2.29
N TYR A 48 9.40 17.21 -1.73
CA TYR A 48 8.08 16.90 -2.30
C TYR A 48 7.48 18.05 -3.12
N GLN A 49 7.46 19.28 -2.60
CA GLN A 49 6.81 20.45 -3.21
C GLN A 49 7.64 21.08 -4.35
N LEU A 50 8.08 20.26 -5.31
CA LEU A 50 9.05 20.65 -6.33
C LEU A 50 8.51 21.60 -7.38
N GLN A 51 7.25 21.44 -7.79
CA GLN A 51 6.68 22.23 -8.90
C GLN A 51 7.62 22.22 -10.13
N ASP A 52 8.02 23.38 -10.63
CA ASP A 52 8.90 23.51 -11.80
C ASP A 52 10.34 23.01 -11.53
N LEU A 53 10.79 22.95 -10.25
CA LEU A 53 12.07 22.36 -9.88
C LEU A 53 12.16 20.86 -10.20
N ALA A 54 11.04 20.19 -10.44
CA ALA A 54 11.03 18.77 -10.78
C ALA A 54 11.91 18.45 -12.01
N ALA A 55 12.02 19.39 -12.95
CA ALA A 55 12.87 19.23 -14.13
C ALA A 55 14.38 19.32 -13.79
N GLU A 56 14.73 20.17 -12.81
CA GLU A 56 16.13 20.41 -12.43
C GLU A 56 16.71 19.27 -11.59
N VAL A 57 15.88 18.57 -10.81
CA VAL A 57 16.31 17.50 -9.90
C VAL A 57 16.05 16.10 -10.44
N ALA A 58 15.48 15.99 -11.65
CA ALA A 58 15.21 14.70 -12.26
C ALA A 58 16.49 13.94 -12.57
N MET A 59 16.45 12.63 -12.37
CA MET A 59 17.56 11.72 -12.64
C MET A 59 17.12 10.60 -13.58
N ARG A 60 17.98 10.25 -14.53
CA ARG A 60 17.82 9.02 -15.30
C ARG A 60 18.28 7.82 -14.47
N LEU A 61 17.89 6.61 -14.83
CA LEU A 61 18.29 5.41 -14.10
C LEU A 61 19.79 5.12 -14.16
N ASP A 62 20.48 5.64 -15.17
CA ASP A 62 21.92 5.58 -15.35
C ASP A 62 22.68 6.79 -14.76
N ASP A 63 22.00 7.68 -14.07
CA ASP A 63 22.62 8.86 -13.43
C ASP A 63 23.72 8.41 -12.45
N PRO A 64 24.94 8.99 -12.54
CA PRO A 64 26.06 8.64 -11.67
C PRO A 64 25.75 8.78 -10.16
N ARG A 65 24.86 9.68 -9.78
CA ARG A 65 24.45 9.87 -8.38
C ARG A 65 23.66 8.66 -7.87
N LEU A 66 22.72 8.16 -8.68
CA LEU A 66 21.91 6.98 -8.36
C LEU A 66 22.76 5.70 -8.38
N THR A 67 23.59 5.53 -9.40
CA THR A 67 24.47 4.36 -9.50
C THR A 67 25.54 4.33 -8.40
N THR A 68 26.05 5.49 -7.98
CA THR A 68 26.96 5.58 -6.81
C THR A 68 26.24 5.22 -5.51
N LEU A 69 24.97 5.61 -5.36
CA LEU A 69 24.18 5.23 -4.20
C LEU A 69 23.89 3.73 -4.21
N ALA A 70 23.58 3.16 -5.37
CA ALA A 70 23.41 1.72 -5.53
C ALA A 70 24.71 0.95 -5.20
N ALA A 71 25.87 1.42 -5.68
CA ALA A 71 27.15 0.80 -5.37
C ALA A 71 27.47 0.74 -3.86
N ALA A 72 26.83 1.58 -3.05
CA ALA A 72 26.94 1.56 -1.59
C ALA A 72 26.05 0.51 -0.91
N THR A 73 25.30 -0.33 -1.62
CA THR A 73 24.31 -1.26 -1.06
C THR A 73 24.84 -2.68 -0.81
N ASP A 74 26.15 -2.87 -0.64
CA ASP A 74 26.74 -4.17 -0.28
C ASP A 74 25.99 -4.81 0.91
N ALA A 75 25.49 -6.02 0.72
CA ALA A 75 24.78 -6.81 1.72
C ALA A 75 23.51 -6.17 2.34
N LEU A 76 23.01 -5.07 1.77
CA LEU A 76 21.86 -4.29 2.25
C LEU A 76 20.89 -4.02 1.09
N SER A 77 19.59 -4.22 1.31
CA SER A 77 18.55 -3.76 0.40
C SER A 77 18.16 -2.32 0.77
N VAL A 78 18.08 -1.43 -0.20
CA VAL A 78 17.71 -0.03 0.04
C VAL A 78 16.59 0.38 -0.90
N VAL A 79 15.51 0.94 -0.35
CA VAL A 79 14.43 1.55 -1.14
C VAL A 79 14.54 3.07 -1.04
N VAL A 80 14.77 3.73 -2.18
CA VAL A 80 14.86 5.19 -2.30
C VAL A 80 13.78 5.71 -3.25
N SER A 81 13.41 6.99 -3.09
CA SER A 81 12.44 7.63 -3.99
C SER A 81 12.96 8.98 -4.49
N PHE A 82 12.72 9.24 -5.77
CA PHE A 82 13.25 10.38 -6.50
C PHE A 82 12.36 10.73 -7.70
N VAL A 83 12.67 11.85 -8.37
CA VAL A 83 12.11 12.18 -9.67
C VAL A 83 12.90 11.47 -10.76
N GLU A 84 12.28 10.54 -11.47
CA GLU A 84 12.87 9.86 -12.62
C GLU A 84 12.57 10.63 -13.90
N GLU A 85 13.57 10.80 -14.78
CA GLU A 85 13.38 11.20 -16.16
C GLU A 85 13.58 10.00 -17.09
N SER A 86 12.55 9.70 -17.90
CA SER A 86 12.61 8.63 -18.90
C SER A 86 13.29 9.08 -20.20
N ASP A 87 13.55 8.13 -21.11
CA ASP A 87 14.18 8.40 -22.40
C ASP A 87 13.37 9.33 -23.29
N ASP A 88 12.07 9.36 -23.12
CA ASP A 88 11.13 10.26 -23.81
C ASP A 88 10.85 11.55 -23.05
N HIS A 89 11.69 11.89 -22.06
CA HIS A 89 11.67 13.10 -21.24
C HIS A 89 10.42 13.27 -20.38
N ARG A 90 9.67 12.20 -20.12
CA ARG A 90 8.62 12.23 -19.08
C ARG A 90 9.25 12.13 -17.70
N ARG A 91 8.67 12.82 -16.74
CA ARG A 91 9.08 12.75 -15.35
C ARG A 91 8.08 11.92 -14.55
N PHE A 92 8.62 11.09 -13.67
CA PHE A 92 7.83 10.22 -12.79
C PHE A 92 8.26 10.39 -11.34
N ILE A 93 7.33 10.27 -10.42
CA ILE A 93 7.66 9.99 -9.03
C ILE A 93 7.98 8.50 -8.98
N ALA A 94 9.21 8.15 -8.69
CA ALA A 94 9.70 6.78 -8.72
C ALA A 94 10.22 6.33 -7.36
N ALA A 95 10.09 5.03 -7.09
CA ALA A 95 10.76 4.35 -6.00
C ALA A 95 11.61 3.20 -6.56
N ALA A 96 12.90 3.16 -6.20
CA ALA A 96 13.84 2.16 -6.67
C ALA A 96 14.30 1.25 -5.54
N LEU A 97 14.41 -0.05 -5.84
CA LEU A 97 15.13 -1.03 -5.03
C LEU A 97 16.58 -1.08 -5.51
N LEU A 98 17.49 -0.78 -4.62
CA LEU A 98 18.92 -0.87 -4.81
C LEU A 98 19.43 -2.09 -4.05
N GLU A 99 20.02 -3.05 -4.75
CA GLU A 99 20.61 -4.26 -4.19
C GLU A 99 21.83 -4.69 -5.00
N ASP A 100 22.81 -5.28 -4.34
CA ASP A 100 23.99 -5.88 -4.97
C ASP A 100 24.74 -4.90 -5.90
N GLY A 101 24.74 -3.62 -5.56
CA GLY A 101 25.39 -2.58 -6.33
C GLY A 101 24.62 -2.06 -7.55
N GLU A 102 23.38 -2.48 -7.74
CA GLU A 102 22.57 -2.18 -8.92
C GLU A 102 21.18 -1.65 -8.56
N VAL A 103 20.56 -0.96 -9.52
CA VAL A 103 19.12 -0.65 -9.50
C VAL A 103 18.36 -1.90 -9.95
N ARG A 104 17.82 -2.67 -9.02
CA ARG A 104 17.18 -3.97 -9.29
C ARG A 104 15.74 -3.86 -9.76
N HIS A 105 15.02 -2.86 -9.28
CA HIS A 105 13.63 -2.62 -9.63
C HIS A 105 13.30 -1.15 -9.49
N VAL A 106 12.39 -0.66 -10.35
CA VAL A 106 11.84 0.69 -10.27
C VAL A 106 10.32 0.61 -10.40
N HIS A 107 9.64 1.19 -9.44
CA HIS A 107 8.20 1.43 -9.49
C HIS A 107 7.94 2.92 -9.74
N ARG A 108 7.18 3.24 -10.76
CA ARG A 108 6.68 4.59 -11.06
C ARG A 108 5.27 4.74 -10.47
N LYS A 109 5.04 5.79 -9.70
CA LYS A 109 3.74 6.06 -9.07
C LYS A 109 2.60 5.98 -10.08
N LEU A 110 1.59 5.15 -9.79
CA LEU A 110 0.46 4.89 -10.68
C LEU A 110 -0.62 5.96 -10.55
N PHE A 111 -0.88 6.38 -9.31
CA PHE A 111 -1.97 7.30 -8.99
C PHE A 111 -1.41 8.65 -8.52
N LEU A 112 -1.64 9.67 -9.33
CA LEU A 112 -1.17 11.02 -9.08
C LEU A 112 -2.33 11.87 -8.57
N PRO A 113 -2.38 12.21 -7.26
CA PRO A 113 -3.47 12.99 -6.69
C PRO A 113 -3.50 14.42 -7.22
N THR A 114 -4.74 14.93 -7.43
CA THR A 114 -5.01 16.30 -7.90
C THR A 114 -6.06 16.97 -7.02
N TYR A 115 -6.23 16.51 -5.78
CA TYR A 115 -7.21 17.04 -4.83
C TYR A 115 -6.52 17.66 -3.61
N GLY A 116 -7.23 18.59 -2.97
CA GLY A 116 -6.71 19.31 -1.80
C GLY A 116 -5.49 20.16 -2.15
N LEU A 117 -4.35 19.83 -1.58
CA LEU A 117 -3.07 20.52 -1.84
C LEU A 117 -2.21 19.84 -2.92
N PHE A 118 -2.69 18.73 -3.47
CA PHE A 118 -1.94 17.96 -4.46
C PHE A 118 -2.24 18.43 -5.89
N ASP A 119 -1.18 18.54 -6.71
CA ASP A 119 -1.28 18.84 -8.15
C ASP A 119 -0.22 18.05 -8.95
N GLU A 120 -0.03 16.77 -8.60
CA GLU A 120 1.05 15.95 -9.15
C GLU A 120 0.94 15.76 -10.67
N ARG A 121 -0.27 15.57 -11.22
CA ARG A 121 -0.49 15.38 -12.67
C ARG A 121 -0.02 16.53 -13.53
N ARG A 122 0.15 17.70 -12.95
CA ARG A 122 0.67 18.86 -13.68
C ARG A 122 2.15 18.70 -14.04
N PHE A 123 2.90 18.01 -13.19
CA PHE A 123 4.35 17.95 -13.27
C PHE A 123 4.88 16.56 -13.61
N PHE A 124 4.10 15.50 -13.34
CA PHE A 124 4.50 14.11 -13.46
C PHE A 124 3.55 13.30 -14.34
N ALA A 125 4.11 12.30 -15.02
CA ALA A 125 3.37 11.27 -15.71
C ALA A 125 3.05 10.11 -14.74
N ALA A 126 1.93 9.45 -14.94
CA ALA A 126 1.59 8.23 -14.21
C ALA A 126 2.38 7.04 -14.77
N GLY A 127 2.81 6.15 -13.86
CA GLY A 127 3.27 4.82 -14.22
C GLY A 127 2.14 3.94 -14.76
N ASP A 128 2.48 2.82 -15.36
CA ASP A 128 1.55 1.87 -15.98
C ASP A 128 1.90 0.40 -15.68
N VAL A 129 2.96 0.17 -14.91
CA VAL A 129 3.43 -1.17 -14.57
C VAL A 129 3.44 -1.34 -13.05
N LEU A 130 2.85 -2.45 -12.59
CA LEU A 130 2.88 -2.87 -11.20
C LEU A 130 3.44 -4.29 -11.13
N ARG A 131 4.55 -4.50 -10.38
CA ARG A 131 5.22 -5.79 -10.23
C ARG A 131 5.78 -5.96 -8.83
N ALA A 132 5.62 -7.17 -8.31
CA ALA A 132 6.46 -7.63 -7.21
C ALA A 132 7.84 -8.05 -7.75
N THR A 133 8.88 -7.86 -6.97
CA THR A 133 10.25 -8.21 -7.35
C THR A 133 10.89 -9.12 -6.30
N PRO A 134 11.60 -10.17 -6.71
CA PRO A 134 12.43 -10.93 -5.78
C PRO A 134 13.49 -10.04 -5.15
N SER A 135 13.76 -10.25 -3.86
CA SER A 135 14.80 -9.55 -3.12
C SER A 135 15.78 -10.53 -2.48
N ARG A 136 16.99 -10.07 -2.23
CA ARG A 136 18.00 -10.80 -1.45
C ARG A 136 17.55 -11.15 -0.04
N LEU A 137 16.49 -10.55 0.46
CA LEU A 137 15.87 -10.88 1.76
C LEU A 137 15.27 -12.29 1.79
N GLY A 138 15.18 -12.97 0.64
CA GLY A 138 14.51 -14.26 0.48
C GLY A 138 12.98 -14.14 0.42
N ALA A 139 12.47 -12.94 0.13
CA ALA A 139 11.05 -12.64 0.00
C ALA A 139 10.80 -11.76 -1.23
N GLY A 140 9.60 -11.84 -1.79
CA GLY A 140 9.13 -10.86 -2.78
C GLY A 140 8.80 -9.52 -2.13
N LEU A 141 9.29 -8.42 -2.72
CA LEU A 141 8.94 -7.06 -2.34
C LEU A 141 7.93 -6.50 -3.33
N GLY A 142 6.87 -5.87 -2.81
CA GLY A 142 5.94 -5.05 -3.57
C GLY A 142 6.12 -3.59 -3.18
N ILE A 143 6.71 -2.78 -4.06
CA ILE A 143 6.99 -1.37 -3.79
C ILE A 143 5.92 -0.52 -4.45
N ALA A 144 5.41 0.46 -3.71
CA ALA A 144 4.43 1.43 -4.16
C ALA A 144 4.67 2.80 -3.52
N VAL A 145 4.10 3.85 -4.12
CA VAL A 145 4.34 5.23 -3.70
C VAL A 145 3.04 5.87 -3.22
N CYS A 146 2.98 6.16 -1.93
CA CYS A 146 1.99 7.02 -1.28
C CYS A 146 0.53 6.75 -1.72
N GLU A 147 0.00 7.58 -2.62
CA GLU A 147 -1.38 7.50 -3.14
C GLU A 147 -1.74 6.13 -3.71
N ASP A 148 -0.77 5.37 -4.22
CA ASP A 148 -1.02 4.03 -4.75
C ASP A 148 -1.73 3.13 -3.73
N PHE A 149 -1.44 3.27 -2.44
CA PHE A 149 -2.08 2.49 -1.39
C PHE A 149 -3.49 2.97 -0.99
N TRP A 150 -3.95 4.11 -1.49
CA TRP A 150 -5.37 4.49 -1.39
C TRP A 150 -6.23 3.76 -2.42
N HIS A 151 -5.62 3.03 -3.35
CA HIS A 151 -6.27 2.24 -4.37
C HIS A 151 -6.14 0.74 -4.06
N LEU A 152 -7.24 0.13 -3.62
CA LEU A 152 -7.30 -1.24 -3.11
C LEU A 152 -6.61 -2.28 -4.01
N GLY A 153 -6.69 -2.10 -5.34
CA GLY A 153 -6.10 -3.02 -6.30
C GLY A 153 -4.57 -3.10 -6.23
N VAL A 154 -3.87 -2.05 -5.77
CA VAL A 154 -2.41 -2.01 -5.76
C VAL A 154 -1.82 -3.01 -4.76
N PRO A 155 -2.10 -2.95 -3.45
CA PRO A 155 -1.55 -3.92 -2.50
C PRO A 155 -2.05 -5.33 -2.77
N GLN A 156 -3.29 -5.50 -3.24
CA GLN A 156 -3.83 -6.81 -3.62
C GLN A 156 -3.04 -7.43 -4.77
N LEU A 157 -2.85 -6.70 -5.88
CA LEU A 157 -2.13 -7.20 -7.05
C LEU A 157 -0.66 -7.50 -6.73
N LEU A 158 0.01 -6.66 -5.93
CA LEU A 158 1.38 -6.93 -5.49
C LEU A 158 1.48 -8.23 -4.68
N ALA A 159 0.55 -8.46 -3.75
CA ALA A 159 0.52 -9.68 -2.95
C ALA A 159 0.24 -10.93 -3.79
N LEU A 160 -0.68 -10.82 -4.76
CA LEU A 160 -0.99 -11.88 -5.73
C LEU A 160 0.19 -12.15 -6.68
N ASP A 161 0.97 -11.14 -7.03
CA ASP A 161 2.21 -11.25 -7.84
C ASP A 161 3.40 -11.78 -7.01
N GLY A 162 3.19 -12.14 -5.74
CA GLY A 162 4.15 -12.84 -4.90
C GLY A 162 4.84 -11.99 -3.84
N ALA A 163 4.44 -10.73 -3.63
CA ALA A 163 4.98 -9.94 -2.54
C ALA A 163 4.62 -10.53 -1.18
N GLN A 164 5.62 -10.60 -0.31
CA GLN A 164 5.49 -10.96 1.10
C GLN A 164 5.75 -9.77 2.02
N VAL A 165 6.38 -8.74 1.47
CA VAL A 165 6.62 -7.46 2.11
C VAL A 165 6.15 -6.37 1.16
N LEU A 166 5.13 -5.63 1.57
CA LEU A 166 4.58 -4.49 0.85
C LEU A 166 5.23 -3.22 1.40
N VAL A 167 5.98 -2.51 0.57
CA VAL A 167 6.67 -1.28 0.94
C VAL A 167 5.93 -0.09 0.37
N ASN A 168 5.48 0.82 1.21
CA ASN A 168 4.88 2.09 0.82
C ASN A 168 5.75 3.25 1.30
N VAL A 169 6.39 3.93 0.35
CA VAL A 169 7.13 5.16 0.58
C VAL A 169 6.20 6.35 0.42
N SER A 170 6.16 7.27 1.41
CA SER A 170 5.14 8.32 1.48
C SER A 170 5.70 9.69 1.84
N SER A 171 5.02 10.71 1.32
CA SER A 171 5.11 12.11 1.75
C SER A 171 3.69 12.59 2.11
N SER A 172 3.09 11.92 3.11
CA SER A 172 1.73 12.22 3.54
C SER A 172 1.72 13.45 4.45
N PRO A 173 0.97 14.52 4.07
CA PRO A 173 0.85 15.71 4.89
C PRO A 173 -0.11 15.51 6.06
N GLY A 174 0.13 16.26 7.12
CA GLY A 174 -0.79 16.36 8.26
C GLY A 174 -2.02 17.18 7.87
N ARG A 175 -3.20 16.58 8.03
CA ARG A 175 -4.48 17.27 7.92
C ARG A 175 -5.25 17.09 9.22
N ASP A 176 -6.18 18.00 9.48
CA ASP A 176 -7.07 17.98 10.65
C ASP A 176 -6.34 18.11 12.00
N LEU A 177 -5.27 18.92 12.03
CA LEU A 177 -4.57 19.28 13.27
C LEU A 177 -5.49 19.94 14.31
N ALA A 178 -6.63 20.49 13.86
CA ALA A 178 -7.55 21.28 14.70
C ALA A 178 -8.89 20.57 14.98
N ALA A 179 -9.16 19.39 14.45
CA ALA A 179 -10.54 18.93 14.30
C ALA A 179 -10.99 17.83 15.26
N THR A 180 -10.19 17.32 16.21
CA THR A 180 -10.69 16.18 17.00
C THR A 180 -10.41 16.28 18.50
N HIS A 181 -11.45 15.99 19.27
CA HIS A 181 -11.41 15.69 20.69
C HIS A 181 -10.72 14.33 21.00
N GLU A 182 -10.27 13.60 19.99
CA GLU A 182 -9.49 12.37 20.13
C GLU A 182 -8.03 12.65 19.78
N VAL A 183 -7.13 12.15 20.60
CA VAL A 183 -5.68 12.32 20.50
C VAL A 183 -5.17 11.71 19.20
N GLY A 184 -4.88 12.52 18.18
CA GLY A 184 -4.21 12.07 16.97
C GLY A 184 -4.58 12.87 15.71
N LEU A 185 -3.65 12.86 14.73
CA LEU A 185 -3.89 13.39 13.39
C LEU A 185 -4.88 12.50 12.65
N GLY A 186 -5.98 13.04 12.12
CA GLY A 186 -6.97 12.28 11.34
C GLY A 186 -6.33 11.51 10.19
N THR A 187 -5.38 12.12 9.47
CA THR A 187 -4.61 11.48 8.40
C THR A 187 -3.81 10.27 8.89
N ALA A 188 -3.11 10.40 10.03
CA ALA A 188 -2.34 9.29 10.61
C ALA A 188 -3.23 8.10 11.00
N SER A 189 -4.41 8.37 11.57
CA SER A 189 -5.38 7.33 11.91
C SER A 189 -5.88 6.59 10.67
N SER A 190 -6.20 7.32 9.60
CA SER A 190 -6.64 6.75 8.33
C SER A 190 -5.56 5.84 7.72
N TRP A 191 -4.31 6.30 7.68
CA TRP A 191 -3.17 5.51 7.21
C TRP A 191 -2.98 4.23 8.03
N ARG A 192 -3.00 4.32 9.36
CA ARG A 192 -2.85 3.15 10.24
C ARG A 192 -3.93 2.09 9.99
N ASN A 193 -5.18 2.51 9.85
CA ASN A 193 -6.28 1.61 9.56
C ASN A 193 -6.10 0.92 8.21
N LEU A 194 -5.71 1.68 7.18
CA LEU A 194 -5.49 1.19 5.83
C LEU A 194 -4.34 0.17 5.77
N MET A 195 -3.19 0.50 6.36
CA MET A 195 -2.02 -0.38 6.39
C MET A 195 -2.29 -1.70 7.14
N ARG A 196 -2.97 -1.63 8.28
CA ARG A 196 -3.36 -2.81 9.05
C ARG A 196 -4.32 -3.70 8.29
N ALA A 197 -5.31 -3.11 7.62
CA ALA A 197 -6.23 -3.86 6.77
C ALA A 197 -5.49 -4.57 5.63
N TYR A 198 -4.57 -3.90 4.94
CA TYR A 198 -3.79 -4.53 3.88
C TYR A 198 -2.89 -5.64 4.40
N ALA A 199 -2.16 -5.42 5.50
CA ALA A 199 -1.33 -6.46 6.09
C ALA A 199 -2.13 -7.73 6.38
N GLN A 200 -3.32 -7.58 6.93
CA GLN A 200 -4.21 -8.68 7.31
C GLN A 200 -4.84 -9.37 6.09
N LEU A 201 -5.37 -8.59 5.13
CA LEU A 201 -6.05 -9.13 3.95
C LEU A 201 -5.09 -9.79 2.97
N THR A 202 -3.86 -9.27 2.85
CA THR A 202 -2.82 -9.86 1.98
C THR A 202 -1.91 -10.83 2.71
N THR A 203 -2.08 -10.98 4.03
CA THR A 203 -1.20 -11.81 4.89
C THR A 203 0.28 -11.55 4.62
N SER A 204 0.64 -10.27 4.52
CA SER A 204 1.98 -9.78 4.19
C SER A 204 2.44 -8.75 5.21
N PHE A 205 3.76 -8.59 5.38
CA PHE A 205 4.26 -7.40 6.07
C PHE A 205 3.92 -6.14 5.28
N VAL A 206 3.57 -5.06 5.99
CA VAL A 206 3.48 -3.71 5.42
C VAL A 206 4.52 -2.83 6.08
N VAL A 207 5.36 -2.22 5.25
CA VAL A 207 6.43 -1.29 5.63
C VAL A 207 6.04 0.07 5.11
N PHE A 208 5.61 0.95 5.99
CA PHE A 208 5.22 2.31 5.67
C PHE A 208 6.31 3.27 6.13
N CYS A 209 6.95 3.96 5.20
CA CYS A 209 7.95 4.98 5.50
C CYS A 209 7.46 6.35 5.03
N ASN A 210 7.17 7.23 5.99
CA ASN A 210 6.65 8.57 5.74
C ASN A 210 7.69 9.62 6.14
N ARG A 211 7.80 10.70 5.37
CA ARG A 211 8.68 11.81 5.72
C ARG A 211 8.16 12.65 6.89
N VAL A 212 9.04 13.39 7.50
CA VAL A 212 8.75 14.49 8.45
C VAL A 212 9.18 15.84 7.87
N GLY A 213 8.97 16.90 8.64
CA GLY A 213 9.42 18.25 8.34
C GLY A 213 8.37 19.11 7.64
N VAL A 214 8.81 20.24 7.16
CA VAL A 214 7.95 21.25 6.54
C VAL A 214 8.54 21.64 5.19
N ASP A 215 7.74 21.56 4.13
CA ASP A 215 8.02 22.13 2.82
C ASP A 215 7.03 23.28 2.61
N GLU A 216 7.52 24.53 2.52
CA GLU A 216 6.68 25.73 2.42
C GLU A 216 5.66 25.82 3.57
N SER A 217 4.37 25.59 3.27
CA SER A 217 3.27 25.61 4.25
C SER A 217 2.75 24.22 4.61
N VAL A 218 3.36 23.15 4.07
CA VAL A 218 2.91 21.77 4.27
C VAL A 218 3.76 21.09 5.34
N THR A 219 3.09 20.59 6.37
CA THR A 219 3.73 19.82 7.43
C THR A 219 3.53 18.33 7.21
N PHE A 220 4.62 17.57 7.27
CA PHE A 220 4.64 16.11 7.15
C PHE A 220 4.85 15.50 8.54
N TRP A 221 4.10 14.46 8.85
CA TRP A 221 3.92 14.00 10.23
C TRP A 221 4.79 12.80 10.63
N GLY A 222 5.46 12.12 9.69
CA GLY A 222 6.24 10.93 10.01
C GLY A 222 5.36 9.75 10.39
N GLY A 223 5.55 9.21 11.61
CA GLY A 223 4.77 8.09 12.11
C GLY A 223 4.89 6.83 11.25
N SER A 224 6.09 6.59 10.72
CA SER A 224 6.41 5.40 9.92
C SER A 224 6.15 4.13 10.73
N GLU A 225 5.66 3.06 10.07
CA GLU A 225 5.28 1.82 10.76
C GLU A 225 5.76 0.57 10.01
N VAL A 226 6.05 -0.47 10.78
CA VAL A 226 6.13 -1.85 10.27
C VAL A 226 5.00 -2.65 10.90
N ILE A 227 4.19 -3.28 10.06
CA ILE A 227 2.98 -4.01 10.44
C ILE A 227 3.15 -5.45 9.99
N GLY A 228 2.91 -6.38 10.92
CA GLY A 228 2.99 -7.82 10.66
C GLY A 228 1.80 -8.35 9.88
N PRO A 229 1.90 -9.57 9.32
CA PRO A 229 0.86 -10.20 8.50
C PRO A 229 -0.49 -10.38 9.21
N SER A 230 -0.50 -10.38 10.54
CA SER A 230 -1.72 -10.41 11.37
C SER A 230 -2.41 -9.06 11.52
N GLY A 231 -1.87 -7.98 10.94
CA GLY A 231 -2.36 -6.61 11.09
C GLY A 231 -1.89 -5.89 12.36
N GLN A 232 -0.98 -6.48 13.14
CA GLN A 232 -0.43 -5.85 14.35
C GLN A 232 0.77 -4.98 14.01
N ALA A 233 0.79 -3.74 14.54
CA ALA A 233 1.97 -2.89 14.44
C ALA A 233 3.10 -3.48 15.30
N ILE A 234 4.26 -3.71 14.66
CA ILE A 234 5.47 -4.24 15.30
C ILE A 234 6.39 -3.08 15.67
N LEU A 235 6.45 -2.06 14.81
CA LEU A 235 7.18 -0.82 15.01
C LEU A 235 6.27 0.36 14.65
N SER A 236 6.27 1.39 15.50
CA SER A 236 5.65 2.69 15.18
C SER A 236 6.64 3.79 15.57
N ALA A 237 7.14 4.51 14.58
CA ALA A 237 8.01 5.66 14.79
C ALA A 237 7.22 6.85 15.38
N PRO A 238 7.87 7.75 16.13
CA PRO A 238 7.22 8.93 16.67
C PRO A 238 6.75 9.88 15.55
N LEU A 239 5.79 10.72 15.90
CA LEU A 239 5.35 11.80 15.01
C LEU A 239 6.35 12.96 15.06
N PHE A 240 6.62 13.57 13.91
CA PHE A 240 7.42 14.78 13.72
C PHE A 240 8.93 14.68 14.03
N ASP A 241 9.41 13.54 14.52
CA ASP A 241 10.81 13.34 14.83
C ASP A 241 11.55 12.68 13.66
N GLU A 242 12.73 13.17 13.32
CA GLU A 242 13.65 12.47 12.41
C GLU A 242 14.35 11.33 13.12
N GLY A 243 14.66 10.28 12.39
CA GLY A 243 15.45 9.16 12.91
C GLY A 243 15.50 7.94 12.01
N LEU A 244 16.36 7.01 12.40
CA LEU A 244 16.44 5.66 11.84
C LEU A 244 15.83 4.69 12.85
N PHE A 245 14.66 4.14 12.54
CA PHE A 245 13.90 3.26 13.43
C PHE A 245 13.98 1.83 12.94
N THR A 246 14.43 0.89 13.79
CA THR A 246 14.73 -0.48 13.40
C THR A 246 13.88 -1.50 14.14
N VAL A 247 13.58 -2.60 13.45
CA VAL A 247 12.87 -3.76 14.05
C VAL A 247 13.28 -5.05 13.35
N ASP A 248 13.34 -6.13 14.14
CA ASP A 248 13.58 -7.48 13.63
C ASP A 248 12.24 -8.18 13.37
N VAL A 249 12.08 -8.75 12.17
CA VAL A 249 10.90 -9.51 11.77
C VAL A 249 11.29 -10.91 11.28
N SER A 250 10.36 -11.86 11.38
CA SER A 250 10.54 -13.21 10.85
C SER A 250 9.65 -13.41 9.63
N LEU A 251 10.24 -13.62 8.45
CA LEU A 251 9.46 -13.91 7.24
C LEU A 251 8.63 -15.21 7.35
N ASP A 252 8.97 -16.11 8.30
CA ASP A 252 8.15 -17.27 8.61
C ASP A 252 6.76 -16.89 9.13
N GLU A 253 6.56 -15.66 9.62
CA GLU A 253 5.24 -15.19 10.04
C GLU A 253 4.26 -15.13 8.86
N VAL A 254 4.72 -14.73 7.68
CA VAL A 254 3.91 -14.75 6.46
C VAL A 254 3.42 -16.18 6.17
N ARG A 255 4.32 -17.16 6.26
CA ARG A 255 3.96 -18.56 6.04
C ARG A 255 2.93 -19.04 7.09
N ARG A 256 3.15 -18.72 8.36
CA ARG A 256 2.22 -19.12 9.44
C ARG A 256 0.84 -18.49 9.24
N GLU A 257 0.82 -17.19 8.94
CA GLU A 257 -0.44 -16.48 8.71
C GLU A 257 -1.20 -16.99 7.50
N ARG A 258 -0.52 -17.25 6.37
CA ARG A 258 -1.12 -17.82 5.15
C ARG A 258 -1.67 -19.24 5.35
N ILE A 259 -1.13 -20.01 6.30
CA ILE A 259 -1.67 -21.31 6.70
C ILE A 259 -2.94 -21.13 7.55
N SER A 260 -2.91 -20.20 8.50
CA SER A 260 -4.03 -19.91 9.41
C SER A 260 -5.19 -19.21 8.71
N LEU A 261 -4.87 -18.27 7.82
CA LEU A 261 -5.82 -17.43 7.09
C LEU A 261 -5.47 -17.45 5.58
N PRO A 262 -5.90 -18.47 4.84
CA PRO A 262 -5.44 -18.74 3.46
C PRO A 262 -6.15 -17.88 2.40
N LEU A 263 -6.32 -16.57 2.62
CA LEU A 263 -7.09 -15.67 1.75
C LEU A 263 -6.56 -15.65 0.32
N LEU A 264 -5.23 -15.49 0.14
CA LEU A 264 -4.63 -15.43 -1.21
C LEU A 264 -4.77 -16.76 -1.99
N ARG A 265 -4.80 -17.91 -1.28
CA ARG A 265 -5.04 -19.21 -1.90
C ARG A 265 -6.47 -19.33 -2.44
N ASP A 266 -7.41 -18.76 -1.67
CA ASP A 266 -8.84 -18.90 -1.93
C ASP A 266 -9.39 -17.79 -2.84
N GLU A 267 -8.51 -16.85 -3.31
CA GLU A 267 -8.86 -15.82 -4.28
C GLU A 267 -9.29 -16.43 -5.62
N ARG A 268 -10.34 -15.89 -6.18
CA ARG A 268 -10.92 -16.31 -7.45
C ARG A 268 -10.64 -15.28 -8.54
N LEU A 269 -9.40 -15.29 -9.06
CA LEU A 269 -8.91 -14.26 -9.98
C LEU A 269 -9.70 -14.21 -11.29
N GLU A 270 -10.11 -15.36 -11.83
CA GLU A 270 -10.92 -15.43 -13.05
C GLU A 270 -12.30 -14.79 -12.83
N TRP A 271 -12.90 -15.00 -11.66
CA TRP A 271 -14.15 -14.37 -11.29
C TRP A 271 -13.98 -12.85 -11.16
N GLN A 272 -12.94 -12.40 -10.47
CA GLN A 272 -12.65 -10.96 -10.31
C GLN A 272 -12.45 -10.28 -11.66
N LEU A 273 -11.65 -10.89 -12.56
CA LEU A 273 -11.39 -10.36 -13.90
C LEU A 273 -12.68 -10.25 -14.71
N ARG A 274 -13.53 -11.29 -14.68
CA ARG A 274 -14.83 -11.30 -15.36
C ARG A 274 -15.75 -10.18 -14.84
N GLU A 275 -15.88 -10.06 -13.51
CA GLU A 275 -16.75 -9.04 -12.92
C GLU A 275 -16.23 -7.61 -13.12
N LEU A 276 -14.92 -7.40 -13.05
CA LEU A 276 -14.31 -6.12 -13.41
C LEU A 276 -14.56 -5.78 -14.88
N GLY A 277 -14.41 -6.74 -15.77
CA GLY A 277 -14.71 -6.59 -17.19
C GLY A 277 -16.18 -6.20 -17.42
N ARG A 278 -17.11 -6.89 -16.76
CA ARG A 278 -18.55 -6.53 -16.80
C ARG A 278 -18.79 -5.09 -16.37
N VAL A 279 -18.21 -4.69 -15.24
CA VAL A 279 -18.37 -3.31 -14.71
C VAL A 279 -17.81 -2.27 -15.66
N VAL A 280 -16.65 -2.53 -16.27
CA VAL A 280 -16.03 -1.63 -17.27
C VAL A 280 -16.93 -1.46 -18.49
N LEU A 281 -17.44 -2.56 -19.04
CA LEU A 281 -18.32 -2.55 -20.21
C LEU A 281 -19.64 -1.83 -19.93
N GLU A 282 -20.30 -2.13 -18.80
CA GLU A 282 -21.55 -1.47 -18.41
C GLU A 282 -21.38 0.05 -18.25
N ARG A 283 -20.25 0.48 -17.64
CA ARG A 283 -19.94 1.92 -17.52
C ARG A 283 -19.70 2.60 -18.86
N ALA A 284 -19.20 1.84 -19.85
CA ALA A 284 -19.03 2.32 -21.24
C ALA A 284 -20.32 2.26 -22.07
N GLY A 285 -21.45 1.78 -21.50
CA GLY A 285 -22.70 1.54 -22.23
C GLY A 285 -22.64 0.38 -23.22
N MET A 286 -21.72 -0.55 -23.00
CA MET A 286 -21.50 -1.75 -23.84
C MET A 286 -22.07 -3.00 -23.13
N SER A 287 -22.47 -4.01 -23.91
CA SER A 287 -22.86 -5.33 -23.35
C SER A 287 -21.70 -6.33 -23.39
N LEU A 288 -21.79 -7.37 -22.56
CA LEU A 288 -20.81 -8.47 -22.56
C LEU A 288 -20.71 -9.22 -23.91
N ASP A 289 -21.77 -9.18 -24.71
CA ASP A 289 -21.78 -9.80 -26.06
C ASP A 289 -20.81 -9.11 -27.04
N SER A 290 -20.30 -7.90 -26.70
CA SER A 290 -19.29 -7.19 -27.48
C SER A 290 -17.85 -7.56 -27.11
N THR A 291 -17.63 -8.53 -26.21
CA THR A 291 -16.31 -8.92 -25.68
C THR A 291 -15.38 -9.59 -26.68
N ALA A 292 -15.86 -9.97 -27.87
CA ALA A 292 -15.01 -10.52 -28.94
C ALA A 292 -13.88 -9.59 -29.40
N GLU A 293 -13.97 -8.27 -29.05
CA GLU A 293 -12.97 -7.24 -29.40
C GLU A 293 -11.97 -6.93 -28.28
N TRP A 294 -12.26 -7.37 -27.06
CA TRP A 294 -11.33 -7.18 -25.92
C TRP A 294 -10.34 -8.34 -25.87
N GLY A 295 -9.26 -8.30 -26.57
CA GLY A 295 -8.20 -9.30 -26.60
C GLY A 295 -7.95 -10.01 -25.25
N ALA A 296 -8.90 -10.84 -24.83
CA ALA A 296 -8.70 -11.73 -23.70
C ALA A 296 -7.47 -12.58 -23.98
N PRO A 297 -6.57 -12.79 -23.03
CA PRO A 297 -5.41 -13.64 -23.25
C PRO A 297 -5.86 -15.00 -23.77
N PRO A 298 -5.15 -15.61 -24.73
CA PRO A 298 -5.52 -16.92 -25.28
C PRO A 298 -5.60 -17.94 -24.14
N GLY A 299 -6.77 -18.59 -24.01
CA GLY A 299 -7.07 -19.54 -22.94
C GLY A 299 -8.16 -19.06 -21.96
N PHE A 300 -8.64 -17.84 -22.08
CA PHE A 300 -9.83 -17.35 -21.36
C PHE A 300 -11.10 -17.68 -22.14
N ASP A 301 -11.50 -18.94 -22.12
CA ASP A 301 -12.87 -19.33 -22.50
C ASP A 301 -13.79 -18.95 -21.33
N VAL A 302 -14.42 -17.79 -21.44
CA VAL A 302 -15.55 -17.44 -20.58
C VAL A 302 -16.74 -18.27 -21.05
N ALA A 303 -16.84 -19.50 -20.56
CA ALA A 303 -18.08 -20.28 -20.75
C ALA A 303 -19.21 -19.44 -20.12
N PRO A 304 -20.30 -19.15 -20.86
CA PRO A 304 -21.45 -18.50 -20.28
C PRO A 304 -21.97 -19.38 -19.14
N ASP A 305 -22.04 -18.79 -17.92
CA ASP A 305 -22.71 -19.47 -16.81
C ASP A 305 -24.10 -19.90 -17.27
N ALA A 306 -24.46 -21.14 -17.00
CA ALA A 306 -25.82 -21.59 -17.17
C ALA A 306 -26.76 -20.60 -16.46
N PRO A 307 -27.87 -20.18 -17.06
CA PRO A 307 -28.74 -19.17 -16.49
C PRO A 307 -29.10 -19.57 -15.05
N ASP A 308 -28.86 -18.66 -14.11
CA ASP A 308 -29.21 -18.86 -12.70
C ASP A 308 -30.74 -18.97 -12.59
N ASP A 309 -31.21 -20.21 -12.59
CA ASP A 309 -32.63 -20.58 -12.47
C ASP A 309 -33.26 -20.14 -11.12
N ARG A 310 -32.49 -19.48 -10.23
CA ARG A 310 -32.97 -19.01 -8.95
C ARG A 310 -33.78 -17.72 -9.03
N ARG A 311 -33.75 -16.98 -10.13
CA ARG A 311 -34.52 -15.74 -10.28
C ARG A 311 -35.97 -15.96 -10.68
N SER A 312 -36.36 -17.18 -11.06
CA SER A 312 -37.70 -17.53 -11.51
C SER A 312 -38.53 -18.34 -10.49
N ARG A 313 -37.99 -18.61 -9.28
CA ARG A 313 -38.80 -19.20 -8.21
C ARG A 313 -39.48 -18.13 -7.39
N PRO A 314 -40.84 -18.10 -7.40
CA PRO A 314 -41.56 -17.31 -6.39
C PRO A 314 -41.18 -17.84 -5.00
N PRO A 315 -41.16 -16.98 -3.95
CA PRO A 315 -40.87 -17.44 -2.60
C PRO A 315 -41.85 -18.56 -2.23
N ALA A 316 -41.32 -19.70 -1.78
CA ALA A 316 -42.10 -20.78 -1.26
C ALA A 316 -43.03 -20.24 -0.14
N ALA A 317 -44.31 -20.52 -0.23
CA ALA A 317 -45.26 -20.19 0.86
C ALA A 317 -44.76 -20.90 2.14
N PRO A 318 -44.81 -20.24 3.30
CA PRO A 318 -44.43 -20.87 4.56
C PRO A 318 -45.36 -22.05 4.82
N ASP A 319 -44.77 -23.22 5.04
CA ASP A 319 -45.49 -24.42 5.43
C ASP A 319 -46.33 -24.18 6.67
N GLY A 320 -47.56 -24.72 6.63
CA GLY A 320 -48.62 -24.42 7.56
C GLY A 320 -48.26 -24.59 9.04
N VAL A 321 -48.50 -23.55 9.79
CA VAL A 321 -48.56 -23.58 11.24
C VAL A 321 -49.86 -24.28 11.63
N PRO A 322 -49.85 -25.32 12.48
CA PRO A 322 -51.11 -25.89 13.03
C PRO A 322 -51.82 -24.85 13.89
N THR A 323 -53.08 -24.58 13.59
CA THR A 323 -53.96 -23.75 14.43
C THR A 323 -54.33 -24.54 15.68
N ASP A 324 -53.70 -24.23 16.81
CA ASP A 324 -54.20 -24.63 18.13
C ASP A 324 -55.11 -23.52 18.68
N THR A 325 -56.39 -23.83 18.72
CA THR A 325 -57.39 -22.98 19.33
C THR A 325 -57.53 -23.36 20.79
N SER A 326 -56.86 -22.61 21.70
CA SER A 326 -57.29 -22.59 23.11
C SER A 326 -57.21 -21.16 23.64
N ASN A 327 -58.38 -20.63 23.91
CA ASN A 327 -58.62 -19.39 24.66
C ASN A 327 -57.96 -19.41 26.02
N GLY A 328 -57.13 -18.42 26.34
CA GLY A 328 -56.54 -18.13 27.65
C GLY A 328 -56.61 -16.64 27.94
N ASP A 329 -57.33 -16.33 28.98
CA ASP A 329 -57.65 -15.05 29.63
C ASP A 329 -56.43 -14.12 29.82
N PRO A 330 -56.48 -12.82 29.49
CA PRO A 330 -55.36 -11.86 29.66
C PRO A 330 -55.48 -11.11 31.01
N SER A 331 -55.39 -11.81 32.15
CA SER A 331 -55.32 -11.14 33.46
C SER A 331 -54.60 -11.96 34.53
N ALA A 332 -53.25 -12.06 34.41
CA ALA A 332 -52.43 -12.52 35.51
C ALA A 332 -51.07 -11.78 35.55
N PRO A 333 -50.63 -11.32 36.73
CA PRO A 333 -49.47 -10.45 36.86
C PRO A 333 -48.13 -11.21 36.85
N ILE A 334 -47.10 -10.62 36.28
CA ILE A 334 -45.74 -11.12 36.17
C ILE A 334 -45.05 -11.05 37.55
N PRO A 335 -44.41 -12.12 38.08
CA PRO A 335 -43.63 -12.06 39.31
C PRO A 335 -42.21 -11.51 39.10
N MET A 336 -41.87 -10.46 39.87
CA MET A 336 -40.49 -9.95 40.00
C MET A 336 -39.57 -10.97 40.63
N ARG A 337 -38.45 -11.28 39.96
CA ARG A 337 -37.31 -12.01 40.58
C ARG A 337 -36.45 -11.03 41.39
N ARG A 338 -36.36 -11.26 42.67
CA ARG A 338 -35.43 -10.60 43.60
C ARG A 338 -33.98 -11.03 43.30
N ARG A 339 -33.07 -10.03 43.22
CA ARG A 339 -31.62 -10.24 43.33
C ARG A 339 -31.30 -10.71 44.75
N ARG A 340 -30.43 -11.72 44.85
CA ARG A 340 -29.70 -12.02 46.09
C ARG A 340 -28.27 -11.54 45.97
N SER A 341 -27.78 -10.95 47.01
CA SER A 341 -26.50 -10.43 47.41
C SER A 341 -25.30 -11.18 46.87
#